data_09be997a973e58bfd25fb45f49e4ee00
#
_entry.id   09be997a973e58bfd25fb45f49e4ee00
#
_cell.length_a   1.000
_cell.length_b   1.000
_cell.length_c   1.000
_cell.angle_alpha   90.00
_cell.angle_beta   90.00
_cell.angle_gamma   90.00
#
_symmetry.space_group_name_H-M   'P 1'
#
loop_
_entity.id
_entity.type
_entity.pdbx_description
1 polymer ?
#
loop_
_entity_poly.entity_id
_entity_poly.type
_entity_poly.pdbx_seq_one_letter_code
_entity_poly.pdbx_strand_id
1 'polypeptide(L)'
;MLVKLGVSNRHIHLNKEDYKLLFGSSNFDKRNNLTQKDEFASLKTVTLIGPKASISNVRVIGPLREYTQVEILQSDTYILGVNPPVRSSGDLKDASEIIIKTNLNEIKRSCCIISDRHIHISPQERKKYKLEKDIYKIKVDNDKGGIINNVKIKESNKFSFELHLDRDDANAFLLKDNDLLEIIE
;
A
#
# COMPACT_ATOMS: atom_id res chain seq x y z
N MET A 1 -22.54 -7.75 1.29
CA MET A 1 -22.45 -6.27 1.45
C MET A 1 -21.36 -5.75 0.50
N LEU A 2 -21.61 -4.60 -0.16
CA LEU A 2 -20.66 -4.06 -1.12
C LEU A 2 -19.64 -3.12 -0.45
N VAL A 3 -18.40 -3.20 -0.92
CA VAL A 3 -17.29 -2.30 -0.56
C VAL A 3 -16.62 -1.80 -1.83
N LYS A 4 -16.22 -0.52 -1.83
CA LYS A 4 -15.48 0.07 -2.94
C LYS A 4 -14.02 -0.37 -2.91
N LEU A 5 -13.45 -0.69 -4.07
CA LEU A 5 -12.05 -1.07 -4.23
C LEU A 5 -11.16 0.16 -4.46
N GLY A 6 -10.08 0.26 -3.71
CA GLY A 6 -8.91 1.06 -3.98
C GLY A 6 -7.74 0.17 -4.41
N VAL A 7 -7.21 0.41 -5.61
CA VAL A 7 -6.07 -0.35 -6.14
C VAL A 7 -4.77 0.41 -5.87
N SER A 8 -3.92 -0.16 -5.03
CA SER A 8 -2.60 0.39 -4.76
C SER A 8 -1.56 -0.10 -5.76
N ASN A 9 -0.58 0.74 -6.05
CA ASN A 9 0.62 0.36 -6.78
C ASN A 9 1.83 0.49 -5.85
N ARG A 10 3.02 0.07 -6.30
CA ARG A 10 4.25 0.30 -5.54
C ARG A 10 4.38 1.76 -5.12
N HIS A 11 4.73 1.98 -3.87
CA HIS A 11 4.88 3.32 -3.31
C HIS A 11 5.77 3.32 -2.07
N ILE A 12 6.07 4.49 -1.55
CA ILE A 12 6.89 4.66 -0.36
C ILE A 12 6.28 5.69 0.58
N HIS A 13 6.29 5.37 1.87
CA HIS A 13 6.09 6.28 2.98
C HIS A 13 7.44 6.59 3.60
N LEU A 14 7.68 7.85 3.96
CA LEU A 14 8.94 8.29 4.52
C LEU A 14 8.73 8.90 5.92
N ASN A 15 9.68 8.66 6.80
CA ASN A 15 9.82 9.47 8.01
C ASN A 15 10.48 10.83 7.65
N LYS A 16 10.46 11.75 8.61
CA LYS A 16 10.96 13.12 8.42
C LYS A 16 12.45 13.17 8.09
N GLU A 17 13.22 12.31 8.73
CA GLU A 17 14.67 12.26 8.60
C GLU A 17 15.09 11.76 7.21
N ASP A 18 14.55 10.61 6.79
CA ASP A 18 14.82 10.02 5.49
C ASP A 18 14.31 10.91 4.34
N TYR A 19 13.14 11.55 4.53
CA TYR A 19 12.65 12.52 3.55
C TYR A 19 13.61 13.69 3.36
N LYS A 20 14.14 14.25 4.45
CA LYS A 20 15.12 15.34 4.42
C LYS A 20 16.44 14.91 3.76
N LEU A 21 16.92 13.69 4.08
CA LEU A 21 18.13 13.15 3.45
C LEU A 21 17.96 13.00 1.93
N LEU A 22 16.81 12.47 1.48
CA LEU A 22 16.54 12.18 0.08
C LEU A 22 16.24 13.43 -0.76
N PHE A 23 15.59 14.45 -0.18
CA PHE A 23 15.07 15.60 -0.93
C PHE A 23 15.66 16.95 -0.51
N GLY A 24 16.50 17.01 0.52
CA GLY A 24 17.14 18.24 0.99
C GLY A 24 16.19 19.25 1.66
N SER A 25 14.90 18.94 1.75
CA SER A 25 13.88 19.80 2.35
C SER A 25 12.84 18.98 3.09
N SER A 26 12.02 19.63 3.93
CA SER A 26 10.91 18.98 4.61
C SER A 26 9.54 19.30 3.96
N ASN A 27 9.54 20.00 2.85
CA ASN A 27 8.31 20.46 2.18
C ASN A 27 7.80 19.39 1.21
N PHE A 28 6.53 19.02 1.37
CA PHE A 28 5.83 18.15 0.43
C PHE A 28 5.18 18.97 -0.68
N ASP A 29 5.45 18.57 -1.91
CA ASP A 29 4.72 19.04 -3.08
C ASP A 29 3.58 18.05 -3.37
N LYS A 30 2.37 18.40 -2.98
CA LYS A 30 1.18 17.56 -3.13
C LYS A 30 0.73 17.52 -4.60
N ARG A 31 0.51 16.33 -5.12
CA ARG A 31 -0.07 16.10 -6.44
C ARG A 31 -1.60 16.05 -6.40
N ASN A 32 -2.15 15.14 -5.58
CA ASN A 32 -3.59 14.92 -5.40
C ASN A 32 -3.87 14.24 -4.06
N ASN A 33 -5.10 14.41 -3.55
CA ASN A 33 -5.56 13.66 -2.39
C ASN A 33 -5.83 12.20 -2.78
N LEU A 34 -5.70 11.31 -1.81
CA LEU A 34 -6.16 9.93 -1.88
C LEU A 34 -7.53 9.80 -1.18
N THR A 35 -8.15 8.62 -1.30
CA THR A 35 -9.45 8.35 -0.66
C THR A 35 -9.34 8.38 0.86
N GLN A 36 -8.23 7.89 1.40
CA GLN A 36 -8.02 7.88 2.84
C GLN A 36 -7.74 9.29 3.36
N LYS A 37 -8.38 9.63 4.49
CA LYS A 37 -8.29 10.96 5.07
C LYS A 37 -6.84 11.36 5.37
N ASP A 38 -6.50 12.57 5.00
CA ASP A 38 -5.18 13.19 5.16
C ASP A 38 -4.06 12.56 4.31
N GLU A 39 -4.31 11.46 3.60
CA GLU A 39 -3.34 10.87 2.68
C GLU A 39 -3.35 11.55 1.30
N PHE A 40 -2.17 11.66 0.70
CA PHE A 40 -2.00 12.28 -0.61
C PHE A 40 -0.80 11.70 -1.37
N ALA A 41 -0.90 11.68 -2.68
CA ALA A 41 0.25 11.43 -3.55
C ALA A 41 1.10 12.70 -3.68
N SER A 42 2.40 12.59 -3.46
CA SER A 42 3.36 13.68 -3.68
C SER A 42 3.74 13.78 -5.16
N LEU A 43 4.27 14.94 -5.59
CA LEU A 43 4.97 15.06 -6.87
C LEU A 43 6.32 14.34 -6.84
N LYS A 44 6.91 14.15 -5.65
CA LYS A 44 8.19 13.47 -5.47
C LYS A 44 8.10 11.97 -5.78
N THR A 45 9.16 11.46 -6.36
CA THR A 45 9.37 10.03 -6.61
C THR A 45 10.78 9.63 -6.22
N VAL A 46 10.97 8.36 -6.01
CA VAL A 46 12.27 7.75 -5.75
C VAL A 46 12.53 6.62 -6.75
N THR A 47 13.77 6.18 -6.83
CA THR A 47 14.16 4.93 -7.47
C THR A 47 14.46 3.91 -6.38
N LEU A 48 13.84 2.74 -6.47
CA LEU A 48 14.16 1.59 -5.64
C LEU A 48 15.23 0.77 -6.35
N ILE A 49 16.29 0.38 -5.64
CA ILE A 49 17.38 -0.43 -6.18
C ILE A 49 17.50 -1.69 -5.32
N GLY A 50 17.30 -2.81 -5.96
CA GLY A 50 17.51 -4.14 -5.40
C GLY A 50 18.80 -4.77 -5.92
N PRO A 51 19.13 -5.99 -5.48
CA PRO A 51 20.32 -6.70 -5.91
C PRO A 51 20.40 -6.97 -7.42
N LYS A 52 19.26 -7.13 -8.10
CA LYS A 52 19.19 -7.51 -9.51
C LYS A 52 19.04 -6.30 -10.44
N ALA A 53 18.12 -5.41 -10.13
CA ALA A 53 17.82 -4.22 -10.94
C ALA A 53 17.14 -3.12 -10.12
N SER A 54 16.68 -2.06 -10.79
CA SER A 54 16.02 -0.92 -10.18
C SER A 54 14.66 -0.64 -10.80
N ILE A 55 13.78 0.00 -10.01
CA ILE A 55 12.48 0.52 -10.45
C ILE A 55 12.42 2.02 -10.15
N SER A 56 12.25 2.83 -11.19
CA SER A 56 12.16 4.28 -11.07
C SER A 56 10.71 4.75 -10.90
N ASN A 57 10.56 6.06 -10.57
CA ASN A 57 9.27 6.74 -10.48
C ASN A 57 8.33 6.15 -9.41
N VAL A 58 8.88 5.57 -8.35
CA VAL A 58 8.09 5.08 -7.22
C VAL A 58 7.60 6.28 -6.42
N ARG A 59 6.26 6.37 -6.28
CA ARG A 59 5.58 7.54 -5.71
C ARG A 59 5.78 7.62 -4.21
N VAL A 60 6.10 8.82 -3.71
CA VAL A 60 6.05 9.11 -2.28
C VAL A 60 4.61 9.44 -1.90
N ILE A 61 4.10 8.76 -0.87
CA ILE A 61 2.78 8.99 -0.29
C ILE A 61 2.96 9.69 1.05
N GLY A 62 2.29 10.84 1.19
CA GLY A 62 2.24 11.60 2.43
C GLY A 62 0.95 11.37 3.22
N PRO A 63 0.91 11.85 4.45
CA PRO A 63 1.92 12.64 5.17
C PRO A 63 3.17 11.83 5.58
N LEU A 64 4.17 12.52 6.16
CA LEU A 64 5.32 11.85 6.78
C LEU A 64 4.84 10.94 7.91
N ARG A 65 5.47 9.76 8.01
CA ARG A 65 5.21 8.79 9.07
C ARG A 65 6.35 8.77 10.09
N GLU A 66 6.19 8.03 11.16
CA GLU A 66 7.27 7.81 12.14
C GLU A 66 8.36 6.85 11.62
N TYR A 67 8.05 6.10 10.56
CA TYR A 67 8.92 5.10 9.95
C TYR A 67 8.94 5.26 8.43
N THR A 68 10.02 4.79 7.80
CA THR A 68 10.11 4.63 6.34
C THR A 68 9.64 3.23 5.98
N GLN A 69 8.74 3.12 4.98
CA GLN A 69 8.19 1.86 4.50
C GLN A 69 8.04 1.89 2.98
N VAL A 70 8.55 0.86 2.33
CA VAL A 70 8.39 0.61 0.90
C VAL A 70 7.40 -0.53 0.72
N GLU A 71 6.33 -0.28 -0.02
CA GLU A 71 5.36 -1.29 -0.43
C GLU A 71 5.56 -1.57 -1.91
N ILE A 72 5.89 -2.82 -2.25
CA ILE A 72 6.05 -3.27 -3.63
C ILE A 72 5.06 -4.37 -3.97
N LEU A 73 4.93 -4.66 -5.26
CA LEU A 73 4.12 -5.76 -5.78
C LEU A 73 4.92 -7.07 -5.74
N GLN A 74 4.23 -8.20 -5.73
CA GLN A 74 4.90 -9.50 -5.91
C GLN A 74 5.67 -9.56 -7.24
N SER A 75 5.12 -9.01 -8.31
CA SER A 75 5.80 -8.93 -9.61
C SER A 75 7.08 -8.08 -9.60
N ASP A 76 7.18 -7.07 -8.73
CA ASP A 76 8.38 -6.24 -8.58
C ASP A 76 9.55 -7.01 -7.97
N THR A 77 9.27 -8.04 -7.18
CA THR A 77 10.31 -8.86 -6.54
C THR A 77 11.22 -9.53 -7.56
N TYR A 78 10.67 -9.95 -8.70
CA TYR A 78 11.45 -10.55 -9.79
C TYR A 78 12.38 -9.56 -10.47
N ILE A 79 11.97 -8.29 -10.55
CA ILE A 79 12.75 -7.19 -11.12
C ILE A 79 13.87 -6.80 -10.15
N LEU A 80 13.50 -6.52 -8.90
CA LEU A 80 14.43 -6.03 -7.88
C LEU A 80 15.37 -7.13 -7.35
N GLY A 81 14.95 -8.39 -7.37
CA GLY A 81 15.71 -9.50 -6.79
C GLY A 81 15.65 -9.53 -5.27
N VAL A 82 14.55 -9.07 -4.68
CA VAL A 82 14.27 -9.09 -3.22
C VAL A 82 13.14 -10.05 -2.90
N ASN A 83 13.05 -10.49 -1.65
CA ASN A 83 11.98 -11.40 -1.20
C ASN A 83 11.34 -10.88 0.10
N PRO A 84 10.60 -9.75 0.03
CA PRO A 84 9.98 -9.17 1.20
C PRO A 84 8.79 -10.00 1.71
N PRO A 85 8.53 -10.00 3.02
CA PRO A 85 7.36 -10.65 3.58
C PRO A 85 6.07 -9.89 3.24
N VAL A 86 4.95 -10.62 3.23
CA VAL A 86 3.62 -9.99 3.26
C VAL A 86 3.35 -9.51 4.69
N ARG A 87 3.08 -8.22 4.85
CA ARG A 87 2.87 -7.56 6.16
C ARG A 87 1.76 -6.52 6.09
N SER A 88 1.12 -6.31 7.23
CA SER A 88 0.29 -5.11 7.42
C SER A 88 1.17 -3.86 7.45
N SER A 89 0.69 -2.77 6.86
CA SER A 89 1.40 -1.49 6.88
C SER A 89 1.71 -1.07 8.34
N GLY A 90 2.97 -0.75 8.61
CA GLY A 90 3.52 -0.48 9.94
C GLY A 90 4.24 -1.67 10.59
N ASP A 91 3.99 -2.90 10.14
CA ASP A 91 4.75 -4.08 10.58
C ASP A 91 5.94 -4.31 9.63
N LEU A 92 7.12 -3.92 10.09
CA LEU A 92 8.37 -4.06 9.35
C LEU A 92 9.21 -5.25 9.81
N LYS A 93 8.62 -6.17 10.59
CA LYS A 93 9.34 -7.36 11.03
C LYS A 93 9.78 -8.20 9.81
N ASP A 94 11.07 -8.52 9.74
CA ASP A 94 11.72 -9.25 8.64
C ASP A 94 11.59 -8.57 7.27
N ALA A 95 11.29 -7.26 7.23
CA ALA A 95 11.23 -6.48 6.00
C ALA A 95 12.56 -6.57 5.23
N SER A 96 12.49 -6.72 3.91
CA SER A 96 13.67 -6.81 3.08
C SER A 96 14.41 -5.48 3.01
N GLU A 97 15.72 -5.57 2.90
CA GLU A 97 16.58 -4.42 2.67
C GLU A 97 16.44 -3.93 1.23
N ILE A 98 16.36 -2.62 1.07
CA ILE A 98 16.26 -1.94 -0.23
C ILE A 98 17.04 -0.62 -0.19
N ILE A 99 17.62 -0.22 -1.34
CA ILE A 99 18.19 1.11 -1.51
C ILE A 99 17.13 2.01 -2.12
N ILE A 100 16.96 3.19 -1.53
CA ILE A 100 16.04 4.25 -1.95
C ILE A 100 16.88 5.42 -2.42
N LYS A 101 16.72 5.81 -3.69
CA LYS A 101 17.59 6.81 -4.34
C LYS A 101 16.78 7.94 -4.96
N THR A 102 17.35 9.13 -4.87
CA THR A 102 16.95 10.34 -5.60
C THR A 102 18.15 10.90 -6.38
N ASN A 103 17.97 12.04 -7.04
CA ASN A 103 19.07 12.73 -7.68
C ASN A 103 20.06 13.36 -6.69
N LEU A 104 19.65 13.56 -5.44
CA LEU A 104 20.47 14.21 -4.40
C LEU A 104 21.23 13.20 -3.55
N ASN A 105 20.56 12.10 -3.18
CA ASN A 105 21.13 11.17 -2.22
C ASN A 105 20.51 9.77 -2.35
N GLU A 106 21.13 8.82 -1.65
CA GLU A 106 20.58 7.46 -1.49
C GLU A 106 20.69 7.01 -0.03
N ILE A 107 19.74 6.20 0.38
CA ILE A 107 19.70 5.57 1.71
C ILE A 107 19.40 4.08 1.56
N LYS A 108 19.88 3.27 2.49
CA LYS A 108 19.64 1.83 2.56
C LYS A 108 18.84 1.51 3.82
N ARG A 109 17.72 0.80 3.70
CA ARG A 109 16.80 0.50 4.81
C ARG A 109 16.20 -0.91 4.70
N SER A 110 16.03 -1.58 5.82
CA SER A 110 15.23 -2.80 5.94
C SER A 110 13.76 -2.43 6.17
N CYS A 111 13.07 -2.07 5.09
CA CYS A 111 11.73 -1.49 5.16
C CYS A 111 10.81 -1.89 4.01
N CYS A 112 11.24 -2.86 3.18
CA CYS A 112 10.48 -3.30 2.01
C CYS A 112 9.56 -4.46 2.37
N ILE A 113 8.26 -4.31 2.11
CA ILE A 113 7.21 -5.31 2.33
C ILE A 113 6.31 -5.44 1.10
N ILE A 114 5.52 -6.51 1.04
CA ILE A 114 4.30 -6.59 0.23
C ILE A 114 3.14 -6.33 1.17
N SER A 115 2.26 -5.38 0.82
CA SER A 115 1.09 -5.07 1.66
C SER A 115 0.08 -6.21 1.65
N ASP A 116 -0.48 -6.55 2.80
CA ASP A 116 -1.58 -7.49 2.89
C ASP A 116 -2.89 -6.89 2.34
N ARG A 117 -3.82 -7.76 1.93
CA ARG A 117 -5.18 -7.38 1.54
C ARG A 117 -5.95 -6.91 2.76
N HIS A 118 -6.58 -5.76 2.68
CA HIS A 118 -7.28 -5.24 3.84
C HIS A 118 -8.46 -4.33 3.49
N ILE A 119 -9.36 -4.19 4.44
CA ILE A 119 -10.46 -3.21 4.42
C ILE A 119 -10.16 -2.16 5.47
N HIS A 120 -10.02 -0.91 5.05
CA HIS A 120 -10.04 0.24 5.93
C HIS A 120 -11.47 0.51 6.38
N ILE A 121 -11.68 0.75 7.66
CA ILE A 121 -13.02 1.01 8.21
C ILE A 121 -12.92 1.82 9.51
N SER A 122 -13.88 2.69 9.76
CA SER A 122 -14.03 3.32 11.07
C SER A 122 -14.77 2.40 12.07
N PRO A 123 -14.57 2.54 13.39
CA PRO A 123 -15.30 1.76 14.40
C PRO A 123 -16.82 1.90 14.27
N GLN A 124 -17.29 3.09 13.92
CA GLN A 124 -18.72 3.35 13.73
C GLN A 124 -19.29 2.56 12.53
N GLU A 125 -18.57 2.57 11.40
CA GLU A 125 -18.98 1.81 10.22
C GLU A 125 -18.87 0.31 10.45
N ARG A 126 -17.80 -0.17 11.13
CA ARG A 126 -17.64 -1.57 11.49
C ARG A 126 -18.84 -2.09 12.27
N LYS A 127 -19.28 -1.33 13.29
CA LYS A 127 -20.49 -1.64 14.07
C LYS A 127 -21.75 -1.56 13.21
N LYS A 128 -21.91 -0.51 12.41
CA LYS A 128 -23.06 -0.30 11.51
C LYS A 128 -23.24 -1.47 10.53
N TYR A 129 -22.13 -1.94 9.96
CA TYR A 129 -22.12 -3.00 8.96
C TYR A 129 -22.03 -4.41 9.57
N LYS A 130 -21.94 -4.53 10.91
CA LYS A 130 -21.86 -5.79 11.66
C LYS A 130 -20.69 -6.67 11.20
N LEU A 131 -19.53 -6.05 10.93
CA LEU A 131 -18.31 -6.76 10.57
C LEU A 131 -17.57 -7.20 11.85
N GLU A 132 -17.98 -8.32 12.41
CA GLU A 132 -17.48 -8.81 13.72
C GLU A 132 -16.15 -9.54 13.63
N LYS A 133 -15.85 -10.16 12.48
CA LYS A 133 -14.59 -10.90 12.25
C LYS A 133 -13.45 -9.95 11.90
N ASP A 134 -12.22 -10.39 12.07
CA ASP A 134 -11.02 -9.64 11.68
C ASP A 134 -10.54 -10.01 10.27
N ILE A 135 -11.03 -11.11 9.71
CA ILE A 135 -10.69 -11.59 8.37
C ILE A 135 -11.97 -11.96 7.62
N TYR A 136 -12.05 -11.46 6.39
CA TYR A 136 -13.15 -11.69 5.46
C TYR A 136 -12.65 -12.22 4.12
N LYS A 137 -13.60 -12.56 3.27
CA LYS A 137 -13.39 -12.91 1.88
C LYS A 137 -14.12 -11.93 0.98
N ILE A 138 -13.63 -11.74 -0.22
CA ILE A 138 -14.26 -10.90 -1.25
C ILE A 138 -14.68 -11.79 -2.42
N LYS A 139 -15.96 -11.73 -2.77
CA LYS A 139 -16.47 -12.37 -3.98
C LYS A 139 -16.26 -11.45 -5.18
N VAL A 140 -15.70 -12.00 -6.23
CA VAL A 140 -15.53 -11.34 -7.53
C VAL A 140 -16.37 -12.09 -8.55
N ASP A 141 -17.27 -11.39 -9.23
CA ASP A 141 -18.20 -11.96 -10.21
C ASP A 141 -17.95 -11.33 -11.59
N ASN A 142 -17.00 -11.88 -12.31
CA ASN A 142 -16.62 -11.52 -13.68
C ASN A 142 -15.93 -12.72 -14.36
N ASP A 143 -15.45 -12.55 -15.61
CA ASP A 143 -14.85 -13.60 -16.43
C ASP A 143 -13.62 -14.29 -15.80
N LYS A 144 -12.93 -13.62 -14.89
CA LYS A 144 -11.84 -14.18 -14.04
C LYS A 144 -12.21 -14.17 -12.57
N GLY A 145 -13.50 -14.26 -12.28
CA GLY A 145 -14.05 -14.20 -10.94
C GLY A 145 -13.60 -15.33 -10.03
N GLY A 146 -13.96 -15.20 -8.77
CA GLY A 146 -13.60 -16.14 -7.72
C GLY A 146 -13.73 -15.54 -6.35
N ILE A 147 -13.00 -16.09 -5.38
CA ILE A 147 -12.99 -15.62 -4.00
C ILE A 147 -11.57 -15.20 -3.63
N ILE A 148 -11.44 -13.95 -3.20
CA ILE A 148 -10.21 -13.42 -2.62
C ILE A 148 -10.27 -13.67 -1.12
N ASN A 149 -9.36 -14.47 -0.60
CA ASN A 149 -9.26 -14.83 0.81
C ASN A 149 -8.31 -13.89 1.58
N ASN A 150 -8.32 -14.02 2.92
CA ASN A 150 -7.37 -13.36 3.83
C ASN A 150 -7.41 -11.83 3.77
N VAL A 151 -8.60 -11.25 3.66
CA VAL A 151 -8.80 -9.79 3.66
C VAL A 151 -9.00 -9.35 5.11
N LYS A 152 -8.01 -8.64 5.67
CA LYS A 152 -8.01 -8.20 7.06
C LYS A 152 -8.82 -6.93 7.26
N ILE A 153 -9.43 -6.78 8.42
CA ILE A 153 -10.00 -5.50 8.86
C ILE A 153 -8.89 -4.64 9.46
N LYS A 154 -8.75 -3.41 8.97
CA LYS A 154 -7.95 -2.35 9.59
C LYS A 154 -8.87 -1.26 10.09
N GLU A 155 -8.95 -1.12 11.40
CA GLU A 155 -9.86 -0.18 12.05
C GLU A 155 -9.15 1.06 12.54
N SER A 156 -9.66 2.24 12.19
CA SER A 156 -9.22 3.53 12.72
C SER A 156 -10.27 4.60 12.50
N ASN A 157 -10.41 5.55 13.42
CA ASN A 157 -11.26 6.74 13.26
C ASN A 157 -10.88 7.64 12.07
N LYS A 158 -9.68 7.42 11.51
CA LYS A 158 -9.18 8.17 10.34
C LYS A 158 -9.50 7.50 9.02
N PHE A 159 -9.96 6.25 9.04
CA PHE A 159 -10.18 5.48 7.83
C PHE A 159 -11.57 5.69 7.23
N SER A 160 -11.60 5.75 5.92
CA SER A 160 -12.80 5.64 5.09
C SER A 160 -13.02 4.18 4.71
N PHE A 161 -14.28 3.74 4.61
CA PHE A 161 -14.63 2.38 4.26
C PHE A 161 -14.23 2.04 2.81
N GLU A 162 -13.15 1.28 2.66
CA GLU A 162 -12.56 0.94 1.37
C GLU A 162 -11.77 -0.37 1.46
N LEU A 163 -11.95 -1.25 0.48
CA LEU A 163 -11.09 -2.43 0.28
C LEU A 163 -9.81 -1.99 -0.43
N HIS A 164 -8.67 -2.45 0.06
CA HIS A 164 -7.38 -2.24 -0.56
C HIS A 164 -6.79 -3.56 -1.07
N LEU A 165 -6.56 -3.60 -2.37
CA LEU A 165 -5.81 -4.65 -3.06
C LEU A 165 -4.63 -4.00 -3.78
N ASP A 166 -3.53 -4.72 -3.93
CA ASP A 166 -2.47 -4.26 -4.79
C ASP A 166 -2.81 -4.53 -6.27
N ARG A 167 -1.99 -4.00 -7.16
CA ARG A 167 -2.22 -4.13 -8.61
C ARG A 167 -2.12 -5.58 -9.11
N ASP A 168 -1.28 -6.41 -8.50
CA ASP A 168 -1.16 -7.82 -8.90
C ASP A 168 -2.42 -8.60 -8.53
N ASP A 169 -2.95 -8.38 -7.33
CA ASP A 169 -4.23 -8.93 -6.90
C ASP A 169 -5.37 -8.45 -7.82
N ALA A 170 -5.46 -7.15 -8.08
CA ALA A 170 -6.50 -6.59 -8.93
C ALA A 170 -6.43 -7.14 -10.38
N ASN A 171 -5.23 -7.22 -10.96
CA ASN A 171 -5.01 -7.77 -12.30
C ASN A 171 -5.36 -9.26 -12.40
N ALA A 172 -5.11 -10.04 -11.35
CA ALA A 172 -5.44 -11.47 -11.32
C ALA A 172 -6.95 -11.72 -11.51
N PHE A 173 -7.78 -10.79 -11.04
CA PHE A 173 -9.25 -10.87 -11.08
C PHE A 173 -9.89 -9.85 -12.06
N LEU A 174 -9.13 -9.22 -12.96
CA LEU A 174 -9.59 -8.18 -13.89
C LEU A 174 -10.34 -7.02 -13.20
N LEU A 175 -9.91 -6.66 -11.99
CA LEU A 175 -10.50 -5.59 -11.22
C LEU A 175 -9.88 -4.23 -11.54
N LYS A 176 -10.66 -3.18 -11.34
CA LYS A 176 -10.27 -1.78 -11.55
C LYS A 176 -10.55 -0.96 -10.30
N ASP A 177 -9.82 0.11 -10.15
CA ASP A 177 -10.06 1.10 -9.11
C ASP A 177 -11.51 1.59 -9.14
N ASN A 178 -12.13 1.68 -7.97
CA ASN A 178 -13.55 2.01 -7.74
C ASN A 178 -14.59 0.91 -8.07
N ASP A 179 -14.19 -0.30 -8.45
CA ASP A 179 -15.12 -1.43 -8.53
C ASP A 179 -15.82 -1.67 -7.19
N LEU A 180 -17.08 -2.11 -7.24
CA LEU A 180 -17.85 -2.48 -6.06
C LEU A 180 -17.85 -4.01 -5.92
N LEU A 181 -17.32 -4.49 -4.80
CA LEU A 181 -17.12 -5.92 -4.55
C LEU A 181 -17.89 -6.37 -3.32
N GLU A 182 -18.30 -7.63 -3.31
CA GLU A 182 -19.08 -8.21 -2.22
C GLU A 182 -18.18 -8.80 -1.12
N ILE A 183 -18.35 -8.29 0.11
CA ILE A 183 -17.77 -8.91 1.30
C ILE A 183 -18.61 -10.13 1.67
N ILE A 184 -17.96 -11.29 1.80
CA ILE A 184 -18.54 -12.55 2.24
C ILE A 184 -17.75 -13.12 3.43
N GLU A 185 -18.37 -14.02 4.20
CA GLU A 185 -17.77 -14.68 5.36
C GLU A 185 -16.86 -15.87 5.01
#